data_96908fae11b831f79b8c4b83faced290
#
_entry.id   96908fae11b831f79b8c4b83faced290
#
_cell.length_a   1.000
_cell.length_b   1.000
_cell.length_c   1.000
_cell.angle_alpha   90.00
_cell.angle_beta   90.00
_cell.angle_gamma   90.00
#
_symmetry.space_group_name_H-M   'P 1'
#
loop_
_entity.id
_entity.type
_entity.pdbx_description
1 polymer ?
#
loop_
_entity_poly.entity_id
_entity_poly.type
_entity_poly.pdbx_seq_one_letter_code
_entity_poly.pdbx_strand_id
1 'polypeptide(L)'
;NSYVLVLREQAGGGRVLPIWIGQPEAEAIVVELQAVRRERPMTHDLLKHVVTGLGAVLRRVVITRVDRGTYFAELHLERDGALVTVD
;
A
#
# COMPACT_ATOMS: atom_id res chain seq x y z
N ASN A 1 -11.65 2.14 18.06
CA ASN A 1 -11.94 2.79 16.79
C ASN A 1 -11.53 1.90 15.63
N SER A 2 -12.39 1.84 14.66
CA SER A 2 -12.16 1.02 13.47
C SER A 2 -11.93 1.91 12.27
N TYR A 3 -11.00 1.49 11.42
CA TYR A 3 -10.66 2.20 10.19
C TYR A 3 -10.84 1.24 9.01
N VAL A 4 -11.46 1.72 7.97
CA VAL A 4 -11.71 0.93 6.77
C VAL A 4 -11.12 1.65 5.57
N LEU A 5 -10.25 0.94 4.85
CA LEU A 5 -9.79 1.39 3.54
C LEU A 5 -10.76 0.82 2.51
N VAL A 6 -11.36 1.68 1.71
CA VAL A 6 -12.25 1.24 0.64
C VAL A 6 -11.55 1.48 -0.69
N LEU A 7 -11.19 0.38 -1.35
CA LEU A 7 -10.63 0.44 -2.69
C LEU A 7 -11.77 0.35 -3.70
N ARG A 8 -11.76 1.26 -4.67
CA ARG A 8 -12.78 1.31 -5.71
C ARG A 8 -12.15 0.96 -7.06
N GLU A 9 -12.81 0.09 -7.79
CA GLU A 9 -12.39 -0.26 -9.14
C GLU A 9 -12.45 0.97 -10.03
N GLN A 10 -11.35 1.27 -10.71
CA GLN A 10 -11.27 2.46 -11.57
C GLN A 10 -12.01 2.29 -12.88
N ALA A 11 -12.02 1.07 -13.42
CA ALA A 11 -12.65 0.77 -14.69
C ALA A 11 -13.58 -0.42 -14.53
N GLY A 12 -14.63 -0.48 -15.34
CA GLY A 12 -15.57 -1.61 -15.34
C GLY A 12 -16.72 -1.42 -14.37
N GLY A 13 -17.04 -2.43 -13.58
CA GLY A 13 -18.28 -2.52 -12.82
C GLY A 13 -18.39 -1.68 -11.56
N GLY A 14 -17.37 -0.91 -11.19
CA GLY A 14 -17.42 -0.07 -10.00
C GLY A 14 -17.39 -0.85 -8.69
N ARG A 15 -16.82 -2.05 -8.69
CA ARG A 15 -16.73 -2.86 -7.48
C ARG A 15 -15.88 -2.17 -6.43
N VAL A 16 -16.18 -2.43 -5.17
CA VAL A 16 -15.43 -1.90 -4.04
C VAL A 16 -14.91 -3.04 -3.18
N LEU A 17 -13.75 -2.81 -2.56
CA LEU A 17 -13.15 -3.77 -1.65
C LEU A 17 -12.86 -3.05 -0.34
N PRO A 18 -13.62 -3.33 0.73
CA PRO A 18 -13.32 -2.76 2.04
C PRO A 18 -12.29 -3.61 2.76
N ILE A 19 -11.31 -2.96 3.36
CA ILE A 19 -10.25 -3.62 4.11
C ILE A 19 -10.12 -2.92 5.46
N TRP A 20 -10.24 -3.68 6.54
CA TRP A 20 -10.02 -3.15 7.88
C TRP A 20 -8.53 -2.95 8.11
N ILE A 21 -8.15 -1.75 8.55
CA ILE A 21 -6.75 -1.40 8.77
C ILE A 21 -6.57 -0.77 10.14
N GLY A 22 -5.33 -0.69 10.59
CA GLY A 22 -4.99 -0.04 11.85
C GLY A 22 -4.89 1.48 11.73
N GLN A 23 -4.86 2.15 12.87
CA GLN A 23 -4.77 3.60 12.90
C GLN A 23 -3.48 4.13 12.23
N PRO A 24 -2.29 3.56 12.47
CA PRO A 24 -1.09 4.06 11.81
C PRO A 24 -1.17 4.01 10.29
N GLU A 25 -1.74 2.94 9.74
CA GLU A 25 -1.91 2.78 8.30
C GLU A 25 -2.91 3.79 7.76
N ALA A 26 -4.03 3.98 8.49
CA ALA A 26 -5.04 4.96 8.09
C ALA A 26 -4.47 6.37 8.07
N GLU A 27 -3.71 6.74 9.08
CA GLU A 27 -3.09 8.07 9.16
C GLU A 27 -2.10 8.30 8.01
N ALA A 28 -1.29 7.29 7.68
CA ALA A 28 -0.34 7.39 6.59
C ALA A 28 -1.04 7.63 5.25
N ILE A 29 -2.15 6.94 5.01
CA ILE A 29 -2.94 7.10 3.79
C ILE A 29 -3.57 8.50 3.73
N VAL A 30 -4.16 8.95 4.83
CA VAL A 30 -4.80 10.27 4.89
C VAL A 30 -3.77 11.38 4.62
N VAL A 31 -2.60 11.30 5.24
CA VAL A 31 -1.53 12.27 5.03
C VAL A 31 -1.14 12.35 3.55
N GLU A 32 -1.03 11.20 2.91
CA GLU A 32 -0.68 11.16 1.48
C GLU A 32 -1.80 11.73 0.62
N LEU A 33 -3.04 11.37 0.91
CA LEU A 33 -4.20 11.89 0.16
C LEU A 33 -4.36 13.40 0.30
N GLN A 34 -4.02 13.95 1.45
CA GLN A 34 -4.12 15.39 1.70
C GLN A 34 -2.87 16.16 1.29
N ALA A 35 -1.86 15.46 0.78
CA ALA A 35 -0.58 16.04 0.37
C ALA A 35 0.08 16.87 1.47
N VAL A 36 -0.03 16.44 2.71
CA VAL A 36 0.58 17.11 3.85
C VAL A 36 2.08 16.88 3.84
N ARG A 37 2.85 17.97 3.90
CA ARG A 37 4.30 17.88 3.99
C ARG A 37 4.74 17.71 5.43
N ARG A 38 5.70 16.83 5.64
CA ARG A 38 6.32 16.62 6.94
C ARG A 38 7.81 16.92 6.84
N GLU A 39 8.37 17.47 7.91
CA GLU A 39 9.81 17.78 7.95
C GLU A 39 10.67 16.52 7.88
N ARG A 40 10.18 15.45 8.53
CA ARG A 40 10.86 14.17 8.53
C ARG A 40 9.93 13.10 8.02
N PRO A 41 10.46 12.08 7.31
CA PRO A 41 9.62 10.98 6.83
C PRO A 41 9.03 10.19 7.99
N MET A 42 7.77 9.78 7.83
CA MET A 42 7.15 8.80 8.71
C MET A 42 7.65 7.40 8.35
N THR A 43 7.30 6.41 9.16
CA THR A 43 7.72 5.03 8.92
C THR A 43 7.36 4.54 7.51
N HIS A 44 6.15 4.81 7.07
CA HIS A 44 5.69 4.39 5.73
C HIS A 44 6.46 5.12 4.63
N ASP A 45 6.75 6.41 4.82
CA ASP A 45 7.57 7.18 3.88
C ASP A 45 8.99 6.63 3.82
N LEU A 46 9.55 6.28 4.99
CA LEU A 46 10.89 5.70 5.06
C LEU A 46 10.95 4.38 4.30
N LEU A 47 9.93 3.55 4.45
CA LEU A 47 9.85 2.28 3.72
C LEU A 47 9.91 2.53 2.20
N LYS A 48 9.15 3.49 1.72
CA LYS A 48 9.19 3.89 0.31
C LYS A 48 10.59 4.36 -0.09
N HIS A 49 11.22 5.17 0.75
CA HIS A 49 12.57 5.67 0.47
C HIS A 49 13.60 4.54 0.43
N VAL A 50 13.45 3.53 1.28
CA VAL A 50 14.34 2.36 1.26
C VAL A 50 14.20 1.61 -0.06
N VAL A 51 12.96 1.38 -0.49
CA VAL A 51 12.69 0.69 -1.76
C VAL A 51 13.34 1.45 -2.92
N THR A 52 13.08 2.74 -3.03
CA THR A 52 13.62 3.55 -4.12
C THR A 52 15.12 3.74 -4.01
N GLY A 53 15.63 3.89 -2.78
CA GLY A 53 17.06 4.03 -2.54
C GLY A 53 17.87 2.81 -2.93
N LEU A 54 17.27 1.64 -2.88
CA LEU A 54 17.89 0.38 -3.33
C LEU A 54 17.70 0.14 -4.84
N GLY A 55 17.11 1.10 -5.55
CA GLY A 55 16.95 1.00 -6.99
C GLY A 55 15.77 0.15 -7.43
N ALA A 56 14.81 -0.09 -6.54
CA ALA A 56 13.62 -0.84 -6.87
C ALA A 56 12.44 0.08 -7.20
N VAL A 57 11.51 -0.42 -7.99
CA VAL A 57 10.28 0.28 -8.35
C VAL A 57 9.12 -0.63 -7.99
N LEU A 58 8.15 -0.08 -7.25
CA LEU A 58 6.91 -0.82 -6.99
C LEU A 58 6.05 -0.79 -8.25
N ARG A 59 5.81 -1.97 -8.82
CA ARG A 59 5.02 -2.09 -10.04
C ARG A 59 3.54 -2.27 -9.74
N ARG A 60 3.21 -3.09 -8.75
CA ARG A 60 1.81 -3.31 -8.37
C ARG A 60 1.73 -3.98 -7.01
N VAL A 61 0.54 -3.90 -6.43
CA VAL A 61 0.16 -4.64 -5.23
C VAL A 61 -0.94 -5.60 -5.63
N VAL A 62 -0.78 -6.87 -5.29
CA VAL A 62 -1.78 -7.89 -5.60
C VAL A 62 -2.33 -8.45 -4.30
N ILE A 63 -3.63 -8.29 -4.12
CA ILE A 63 -4.31 -8.90 -2.98
C ILE A 63 -4.62 -10.34 -3.39
N THR A 64 -3.99 -11.30 -2.71
CA THR A 64 -3.98 -12.69 -3.17
C THR A 64 -5.08 -13.53 -2.54
N ARG A 65 -5.48 -13.23 -1.31
CA ARG A 65 -6.55 -13.98 -0.65
C ARG A 65 -7.01 -13.26 0.60
N VAL A 66 -8.11 -13.72 1.15
CA VAL A 66 -8.59 -13.33 2.47
C VAL A 66 -8.82 -14.60 3.27
N ASP A 67 -8.41 -14.58 4.53
CA ASP A 67 -8.61 -15.69 5.45
C ASP A 67 -9.02 -15.14 6.82
N ARG A 68 -10.21 -15.51 7.27
CA ARG A 68 -10.76 -15.07 8.56
C ARG A 68 -10.69 -13.55 8.75
N GLY A 69 -11.04 -12.80 7.70
CA GLY A 69 -11.04 -11.35 7.73
C GLY A 69 -9.68 -10.70 7.51
N THR A 70 -8.61 -11.47 7.39
CA THR A 70 -7.27 -10.97 7.11
C THR A 70 -6.98 -11.07 5.63
N TYR A 71 -6.65 -9.94 5.01
CA TYR A 71 -6.24 -9.89 3.62
C TYR A 71 -4.75 -10.12 3.50
N PHE A 72 -4.38 -10.94 2.52
CA PHE A 72 -2.98 -11.19 2.18
C PHE A 72 -2.68 -10.53 0.86
N ALA A 73 -1.51 -9.92 0.78
CA ALA A 73 -1.11 -9.20 -0.41
C ALA A 73 0.37 -9.41 -0.70
N GLU A 74 0.73 -9.15 -1.94
CA GLU A 74 2.11 -9.18 -2.39
C GLU A 74 2.45 -7.86 -3.05
N LEU A 75 3.63 -7.36 -2.74
CA LEU A 75 4.23 -6.24 -3.46
C LEU A 75 5.07 -6.82 -4.60
N HIS A 76 4.81 -6.35 -5.80
CA HIS A 76 5.59 -6.74 -6.98
C HIS A 76 6.55 -5.59 -7.29
N LEU A 77 7.83 -5.84 -7.07
CA LEU A 77 8.89 -4.86 -7.26
C LEU A 77 9.76 -5.27 -8.42
N GLU A 78 10.33 -4.30 -9.09
CA GLU A 78 11.30 -4.53 -10.14
C GLU A 78 12.61 -3.87 -9.77
N ARG A 79 13.70 -4.63 -9.87
CA ARG A 79 15.05 -4.13 -9.63
C ARG A 79 15.99 -4.75 -10.66
N ASP A 80 16.70 -3.90 -11.39
CA ASP A 80 17.66 -4.33 -12.43
C ASP A 80 17.04 -5.33 -13.41
N GLY A 81 15.78 -5.09 -13.79
CA GLY A 81 15.07 -5.96 -14.74
C GLY A 81 14.53 -7.25 -14.14
N ALA A 82 14.77 -7.51 -12.85
CA ALA A 82 14.27 -8.70 -12.19
C ALA A 82 13.07 -8.38 -11.32
N LEU A 83 12.10 -9.29 -11.30
CA LEU A 83 10.91 -9.17 -10.45
C LEU A 83 11.21 -9.72 -9.07
N VAL A 84 10.90 -8.92 -8.05
CA VAL A 84 10.99 -9.32 -6.65
C VAL A 84 9.59 -9.25 -6.05
N THR A 85 9.14 -10.34 -5.45
CA THR A 85 7.84 -10.40 -4.82
C THR A 85 8.02 -10.44 -3.30
N VAL A 86 7.30 -9.56 -2.61
CA VAL A 86 7.40 -9.43 -1.16
C VAL A 86 5.99 -9.53 -0.57
N ASP A 87 5.87 -10.33 0.48
CA ASP A 87 4.61 -10.46 1.24
C ASP A 87 4.38 -9.22 2.08
#